data_d275c6d63ac4526ad74789e22ed060bb
#
_entry.id   d275c6d63ac4526ad74789e22ed060bb
#
_cell.length_a   1.000
_cell.length_b   1.000
_cell.length_c   1.000
_cell.angle_alpha   90.00
_cell.angle_beta   90.00
_cell.angle_gamma   90.00
#
_symmetry.space_group_name_H-M   'P 1'
#
loop_
_entity.id
_entity.type
_entity.pdbx_description
1 polymer ?
#
loop_
_entity_poly.entity_id
_entity_poly.type
_entity_poly.pdbx_seq_one_letter_code
_entity_poly.pdbx_strand_id
1 'polypeptide(L)'
;KLLMNTQKTYSLTNKTIIFFIIFCWSSIIETYSQGNAYNYICTRTYTTSNGEYRMKYDYYDGLGRPVETVLRRFSPLQYDLVTLKEYDTSDRDSILWQPVTSPHYNGDYVDPSIIRSNASNQYADPRPYSCSVYDLIPDRIAKNYGAGWDWYKKGRCVKTSYMANTKSVSDSFLQCDLELDHI
;
A
#
# COMPACT_ATOMS: atom_id res chain seq x y z
N LYS A 1 -35.09 60.75 -26.19
CA LYS A 1 -35.68 59.46 -25.88
C LYS A 1 -34.78 58.23 -26.26
N LEU A 2 -33.91 58.39 -27.26
CA LEU A 2 -33.01 57.29 -27.71
C LEU A 2 -31.80 57.10 -26.76
N LEU A 3 -31.28 58.13 -26.11
CA LEU A 3 -30.10 58.07 -25.23
C LEU A 3 -30.37 57.40 -23.87
N MET A 4 -31.59 57.38 -23.39
CA MET A 4 -31.95 56.69 -22.13
C MET A 4 -32.08 55.19 -22.30
N ASN A 5 -32.33 54.65 -23.50
CA ASN A 5 -32.45 53.22 -23.75
C ASN A 5 -31.10 52.52 -23.89
N THR A 6 -30.08 53.21 -24.37
CA THR A 6 -28.71 52.67 -24.50
C THR A 6 -28.04 52.47 -23.14
N GLN A 7 -28.22 53.36 -22.19
CA GLN A 7 -27.65 53.25 -20.85
C GLN A 7 -28.23 52.02 -20.06
N LYS A 8 -29.49 51.71 -20.30
CA LYS A 8 -30.17 50.60 -19.61
C LYS A 8 -29.73 49.23 -20.13
N THR A 9 -29.40 49.14 -21.42
CA THR A 9 -28.89 47.90 -22.03
C THR A 9 -27.44 47.59 -21.62
N TYR A 10 -26.55 48.61 -21.49
CA TYR A 10 -25.19 48.42 -21.00
C TYR A 10 -25.13 47.97 -19.55
N SER A 11 -26.02 48.42 -18.70
CA SER A 11 -26.12 48.00 -17.29
C SER A 11 -26.60 46.56 -17.16
N LEU A 12 -27.46 46.04 -18.03
CA LEU A 12 -27.96 44.69 -18.01
C LEU A 12 -26.93 43.67 -18.52
N THR A 13 -26.15 44.05 -19.56
CA THR A 13 -25.08 43.19 -20.12
C THR A 13 -23.91 43.03 -19.16
N ASN A 14 -23.51 44.10 -18.46
CA ASN A 14 -22.46 44.02 -17.46
C ASN A 14 -22.83 43.11 -16.27
N LYS A 15 -24.11 43.17 -15.81
CA LYS A 15 -24.56 42.30 -14.74
C LYS A 15 -24.63 40.81 -15.16
N THR A 16 -25.06 40.53 -16.41
CA THR A 16 -25.04 39.17 -16.96
C THR A 16 -23.61 38.64 -17.15
N ILE A 17 -22.69 39.46 -17.58
CA ILE A 17 -21.28 39.07 -17.73
C ILE A 17 -20.65 38.75 -16.37
N ILE A 18 -20.92 39.57 -15.36
CA ILE A 18 -20.42 39.32 -13.99
C ILE A 18 -21.02 38.01 -13.42
N PHE A 19 -22.30 37.77 -13.69
CA PHE A 19 -22.94 36.53 -13.24
C PHE A 19 -22.34 35.29 -13.94
N PHE A 20 -22.00 35.39 -15.23
CA PHE A 20 -21.31 34.32 -15.97
C PHE A 20 -19.88 34.09 -15.45
N ILE A 21 -19.14 35.13 -15.13
CA ILE A 21 -17.79 35.02 -14.57
C ILE A 21 -17.83 34.35 -13.19
N ILE A 22 -18.79 34.72 -12.32
CA ILE A 22 -18.96 34.10 -11.00
C ILE A 22 -19.39 32.64 -11.14
N PHE A 23 -20.27 32.33 -12.10
CA PHE A 23 -20.70 30.97 -12.38
C PHE A 23 -19.59 30.10 -12.94
N CYS A 24 -18.76 30.61 -13.82
CA CYS A 24 -17.57 29.92 -14.32
C CYS A 24 -16.51 29.72 -13.21
N TRP A 25 -16.35 30.64 -12.28
CA TRP A 25 -15.44 30.48 -11.16
C TRP A 25 -15.94 29.45 -10.12
N SER A 26 -17.23 29.33 -9.92
CA SER A 26 -17.80 28.29 -9.05
C SER A 26 -17.67 26.88 -9.64
N SER A 27 -17.47 26.74 -10.96
CA SER A 27 -17.25 25.46 -11.62
C SER A 27 -15.79 24.99 -11.55
N ILE A 28 -14.86 25.83 -11.08
CA ILE A 28 -13.43 25.50 -10.89
C ILE A 28 -13.13 25.07 -9.44
N ILE A 29 -14.15 24.85 -8.63
CA ILE A 29 -13.94 24.08 -7.40
C ILE A 29 -13.72 22.65 -7.85
N GLU A 30 -12.45 22.31 -8.08
CA GLU A 30 -12.03 20.92 -8.13
C GLU A 30 -12.44 20.32 -6.78
N THR A 31 -13.55 19.61 -6.78
CA THR A 31 -13.83 18.66 -5.72
C THR A 31 -12.71 17.64 -5.82
N TYR A 32 -11.70 17.79 -4.98
CA TYR A 32 -10.80 16.70 -4.66
C TYR A 32 -11.67 15.63 -3.98
N SER A 33 -12.40 14.89 -4.80
CA SER A 33 -12.89 13.58 -4.43
C SER A 33 -11.61 12.78 -4.19
N GLN A 34 -11.28 12.53 -2.95
CA GLN A 34 -10.39 11.43 -2.62
C GLN A 34 -11.10 10.16 -3.10
N GLY A 35 -10.97 9.92 -4.40
CA GLY A 35 -11.45 8.71 -5.05
C GLY A 35 -10.51 7.56 -4.74
N ASN A 36 -10.24 7.33 -3.45
CA ASN A 36 -9.64 6.10 -3.02
C ASN A 36 -10.74 5.04 -3.03
N ALA A 37 -10.76 4.25 -4.12
CA ALA A 37 -11.61 3.08 -4.25
C ALA A 37 -11.31 2.01 -3.18
N TYR A 38 -10.36 2.27 -2.29
CA TYR A 38 -9.89 1.37 -1.24
C TYR A 38 -10.20 1.93 0.15
N ASN A 39 -10.70 1.07 1.02
CA ASN A 39 -10.83 1.37 2.43
C ASN A 39 -9.44 1.43 3.07
N TYR A 40 -9.23 2.35 3.98
CA TYR A 40 -7.95 2.45 4.69
C TYR A 40 -8.14 2.80 6.18
N ILE A 41 -7.13 2.43 6.97
CA ILE A 41 -6.98 2.86 8.35
C ILE A 41 -5.76 3.77 8.42
N CYS A 42 -5.95 5.01 8.90
CA CYS A 42 -4.85 5.94 9.16
C CYS A 42 -4.46 5.89 10.64
N THR A 43 -3.22 5.50 10.91
CA THR A 43 -2.64 5.49 12.25
C THR A 43 -1.68 6.64 12.42
N ARG A 44 -1.87 7.45 13.47
CA ARG A 44 -0.96 8.52 13.86
C ARG A 44 -0.21 8.12 15.13
N THR A 45 1.13 8.03 15.03
CA THR A 45 2.00 7.71 16.16
C THR A 45 2.81 8.95 16.53
N TYR A 46 2.61 9.47 17.75
CA TYR A 46 3.39 10.59 18.26
C TYR A 46 4.78 10.12 18.68
N THR A 47 5.81 10.81 18.20
CA THR A 47 7.22 10.43 18.38
C THR A 47 7.91 11.27 19.46
N THR A 48 7.37 12.44 19.77
CA THR A 48 7.92 13.36 20.76
C THR A 48 6.82 13.98 21.60
N SER A 49 7.19 14.50 22.76
CA SER A 49 6.30 15.29 23.63
C SER A 49 5.88 16.62 22.98
N ASN A 50 6.60 17.08 21.98
CA ASN A 50 6.31 18.33 21.25
C ASN A 50 5.23 18.19 20.17
N GLY A 51 4.60 17.01 20.08
CA GLY A 51 3.51 16.76 19.13
C GLY A 51 3.95 16.34 17.73
N GLU A 52 5.23 16.04 17.50
CA GLU A 52 5.66 15.43 16.26
C GLU A 52 5.09 14.02 16.13
N TYR A 53 4.65 13.67 14.93
CA TYR A 53 4.02 12.37 14.69
C TYR A 53 4.42 11.79 13.32
N ARG A 54 4.27 10.48 13.22
CA ARG A 54 4.36 9.71 11.97
C ARG A 54 2.97 9.21 11.60
N MET A 55 2.68 9.16 10.31
CA MET A 55 1.42 8.65 9.78
C MET A 55 1.67 7.38 8.99
N LYS A 56 0.84 6.38 9.25
CA LYS A 56 0.77 5.11 8.54
C LYS A 56 -0.63 4.95 7.99
N TYR A 57 -0.73 4.54 6.72
CA TYR A 57 -1.98 4.19 6.05
C TYR A 57 -1.93 2.72 5.70
N ASP A 58 -2.87 1.95 6.20
CA ASP A 58 -3.07 0.55 5.81
C ASP A 58 -4.30 0.47 4.93
N TYR A 59 -4.10 0.09 3.67
CA TYR A 59 -5.15 -0.06 2.67
C TYR A 59 -5.63 -1.50 2.63
N TYR A 60 -6.94 -1.67 2.44
CA TYR A 60 -7.62 -2.95 2.49
C TYR A 60 -8.38 -3.20 1.19
N ASP A 61 -8.41 -4.46 0.77
CA ASP A 61 -9.24 -4.90 -0.36
C ASP A 61 -10.74 -5.01 0.04
N GLY A 62 -11.57 -5.43 -0.93
CA GLY A 62 -13.01 -5.62 -0.72
C GLY A 62 -13.36 -6.72 0.29
N LEU A 63 -12.41 -7.58 0.66
CA LEU A 63 -12.58 -8.64 1.69
C LEU A 63 -12.04 -8.20 3.06
N GLY A 64 -11.53 -6.97 3.18
CA GLY A 64 -10.95 -6.45 4.42
C GLY A 64 -9.55 -6.97 4.72
N ARG A 65 -8.81 -7.47 3.71
CA ARG A 65 -7.43 -7.91 3.87
C ARG A 65 -6.46 -6.76 3.57
N PRO A 66 -5.39 -6.58 4.35
CA PRO A 66 -4.41 -5.52 4.11
C PRO A 66 -3.62 -5.82 2.82
N VAL A 67 -3.68 -4.94 1.83
CA VAL A 67 -2.98 -5.08 0.55
C VAL A 67 -1.79 -4.15 0.42
N GLU A 68 -1.84 -2.99 1.04
CA GLU A 68 -0.78 -2.00 0.95
C GLU A 68 -0.61 -1.25 2.27
N THR A 69 0.63 -1.01 2.65
CA THR A 69 0.98 -0.14 3.76
C THR A 69 1.83 1.02 3.27
N VAL A 70 1.39 2.25 3.55
CA VAL A 70 2.10 3.48 3.21
C VAL A 70 2.55 4.19 4.48
N LEU A 71 3.86 4.36 4.63
CA LEU A 71 4.47 5.17 5.67
C LEU A 71 4.75 6.57 5.10
N ARG A 72 3.94 7.54 5.51
CA ARG A 72 4.00 8.89 4.95
C ARG A 72 5.31 9.59 5.29
N ARG A 73 6.00 10.11 4.26
CA ARG A 73 7.25 10.87 4.37
C ARG A 73 8.32 10.16 5.21
N PHE A 74 8.43 8.86 5.05
CA PHE A 74 9.32 8.05 5.88
C PHE A 74 10.74 7.92 5.32
N SER A 75 10.93 8.18 4.02
CA SER A 75 12.25 8.17 3.40
C SER A 75 13.08 9.41 3.80
N PRO A 76 14.42 9.37 3.71
CA PRO A 76 15.28 10.53 3.97
C PRO A 76 14.93 11.75 3.10
N LEU A 77 14.43 11.54 1.89
CA LEU A 77 13.99 12.57 0.95
C LEU A 77 12.52 12.97 1.14
N GLN A 78 11.90 12.57 2.25
CA GLN A 78 10.50 12.86 2.58
C GLN A 78 9.47 12.26 1.60
N TYR A 79 9.85 11.24 0.84
CA TYR A 79 8.92 10.43 0.05
C TYR A 79 8.22 9.40 0.94
N ASP A 80 7.07 8.95 0.49
CA ASP A 80 6.34 7.86 1.12
C ASP A 80 7.08 6.54 0.89
N LEU A 81 7.06 5.67 1.91
CA LEU A 81 7.58 4.32 1.81
C LEU A 81 6.41 3.35 1.74
N VAL A 82 6.35 2.59 0.66
CA VAL A 82 5.22 1.73 0.33
C VAL A 82 5.63 0.26 0.38
N THR A 83 4.79 -0.57 0.99
CA THR A 83 4.94 -2.03 1.05
C THR A 83 3.69 -2.67 0.48
N LEU A 84 3.83 -3.55 -0.50
CA LEU A 84 2.74 -4.27 -1.13
C LEU A 84 2.68 -5.71 -0.62
N LYS A 85 1.48 -6.19 -0.32
CA LYS A 85 1.17 -7.56 0.06
C LYS A 85 0.21 -8.19 -0.96
N GLU A 86 0.51 -9.42 -1.38
CA GLU A 86 -0.32 -10.13 -2.33
C GLU A 86 -0.74 -11.49 -1.77
N TYR A 87 -1.91 -11.94 -2.19
CA TYR A 87 -2.54 -13.18 -1.76
C TYR A 87 -2.53 -14.22 -2.88
N ASP A 88 -2.54 -15.49 -2.52
CA ASP A 88 -2.68 -16.57 -3.48
C ASP A 88 -4.16 -16.80 -3.87
N THR A 89 -4.41 -17.74 -4.75
CA THR A 89 -5.76 -18.11 -5.22
C THR A 89 -6.66 -18.68 -4.13
N SER A 90 -6.11 -19.03 -2.97
CA SER A 90 -6.80 -19.52 -1.77
C SER A 90 -6.87 -18.44 -0.69
N ASP A 91 -6.67 -17.17 -1.05
CA ASP A 91 -6.75 -16.00 -0.16
C ASP A 91 -5.73 -15.98 0.98
N ARG A 92 -4.61 -16.72 0.84
CA ARG A 92 -3.54 -16.78 1.85
C ARG A 92 -2.41 -15.82 1.51
N ASP A 93 -1.73 -15.31 2.53
CA ASP A 93 -0.55 -14.44 2.40
C ASP A 93 0.54 -15.11 1.57
N SER A 94 0.77 -14.65 0.36
CA SER A 94 1.72 -15.30 -0.56
C SER A 94 2.98 -14.48 -0.78
N ILE A 95 2.86 -13.23 -1.16
CA ILE A 95 3.99 -12.39 -1.55
C ILE A 95 4.00 -11.13 -0.70
N LEU A 96 5.19 -10.78 -0.17
CA LEU A 96 5.43 -9.51 0.49
C LEU A 96 6.60 -8.82 -0.21
N TRP A 97 6.31 -7.70 -0.88
CA TRP A 97 7.30 -6.89 -1.56
C TRP A 97 8.14 -6.09 -0.58
N GLN A 98 9.42 -5.92 -0.90
CA GLN A 98 10.30 -5.05 -0.14
C GLN A 98 9.81 -3.60 -0.22
N PRO A 99 9.97 -2.81 0.86
CA PRO A 99 9.51 -1.43 0.89
C PRO A 99 10.16 -0.59 -0.20
N VAL A 100 9.36 0.17 -0.95
CA VAL A 100 9.85 1.05 -2.01
C VAL A 100 9.48 2.50 -1.75
N THR A 101 10.30 3.42 -2.23
CA THR A 101 9.94 4.84 -2.20
C THR A 101 8.94 5.16 -3.31
N SER A 102 7.87 5.84 -2.95
CA SER A 102 6.92 6.42 -3.91
C SER A 102 7.26 7.89 -4.14
N PRO A 103 7.05 8.45 -5.36
CA PRO A 103 7.20 9.87 -5.60
C PRO A 103 6.13 10.71 -4.89
N HIS A 104 5.11 10.08 -4.33
CA HIS A 104 4.08 10.72 -3.53
C HIS A 104 4.57 10.96 -2.09
N TYR A 105 3.91 11.88 -1.38
CA TYR A 105 4.27 12.29 0.01
C TYR A 105 3.03 12.60 0.86
N ASN A 106 1.86 12.16 0.42
CA ASN A 106 0.54 12.42 1.05
C ASN A 106 -0.10 11.18 1.65
N GLY A 107 0.49 9.99 1.47
CA GLY A 107 -0.02 8.74 2.00
C GLY A 107 -1.05 8.06 1.11
N ASP A 108 -1.15 8.44 -0.17
CA ASP A 108 -2.12 7.87 -1.12
C ASP A 108 -1.78 6.44 -1.52
N TYR A 109 -2.81 5.71 -1.93
CA TYR A 109 -2.68 4.39 -2.53
C TYR A 109 -1.88 4.45 -3.82
N VAL A 110 -0.98 3.50 -4.01
CA VAL A 110 -0.14 3.38 -5.21
C VAL A 110 -0.54 2.12 -5.98
N ASP A 111 -0.68 2.25 -7.29
CA ASP A 111 -1.01 1.08 -8.12
C ASP A 111 0.05 -0.03 -7.95
N PRO A 112 -0.37 -1.29 -7.70
CA PRO A 112 0.54 -2.42 -7.51
C PRO A 112 1.55 -2.62 -8.63
N SER A 113 1.21 -2.29 -9.88
CA SER A 113 2.13 -2.41 -11.03
C SER A 113 3.31 -1.43 -10.90
N ILE A 114 3.03 -0.23 -10.39
CA ILE A 114 4.05 0.80 -10.13
C ILE A 114 4.97 0.34 -8.99
N ILE A 115 4.41 -0.20 -7.91
CA ILE A 115 5.20 -0.71 -6.77
C ILE A 115 6.13 -1.83 -7.22
N ARG A 116 5.65 -2.80 -8.00
CA ARG A 116 6.45 -3.92 -8.51
C ARG A 116 7.60 -3.43 -9.39
N SER A 117 7.31 -2.51 -10.31
CA SER A 117 8.32 -1.92 -11.18
C SER A 117 9.37 -1.13 -10.40
N ASN A 118 8.92 -0.28 -9.47
CA ASN A 118 9.80 0.51 -8.62
C ASN A 118 10.68 -0.37 -7.71
N ALA A 119 10.12 -1.47 -7.17
CA ALA A 119 10.86 -2.41 -6.36
C ALA A 119 11.99 -3.06 -7.16
N SER A 120 11.70 -3.58 -8.35
CA SER A 120 12.71 -4.18 -9.21
C SER A 120 13.83 -3.21 -9.59
N ASN A 121 13.48 -1.95 -9.85
CA ASN A 121 14.45 -0.90 -10.17
C ASN A 121 15.27 -0.46 -8.95
N GLN A 122 14.62 -0.22 -7.81
CA GLN A 122 15.26 0.28 -6.59
C GLN A 122 16.27 -0.73 -6.02
N TYR A 123 15.93 -2.02 -6.06
CA TYR A 123 16.78 -3.09 -5.56
C TYR A 123 17.69 -3.71 -6.63
N ALA A 124 17.56 -3.29 -7.89
CA ALA A 124 18.24 -3.87 -9.05
C ALA A 124 18.13 -5.41 -9.07
N ASP A 125 16.98 -5.94 -8.68
CA ASP A 125 16.70 -7.37 -8.54
C ASP A 125 15.32 -7.70 -9.13
N PRO A 126 15.20 -8.75 -9.95
CA PRO A 126 13.90 -9.14 -10.52
C PRO A 126 12.96 -9.78 -9.49
N ARG A 127 13.45 -10.10 -8.29
CA ARG A 127 12.68 -10.73 -7.22
C ARG A 127 12.88 -10.04 -5.86
N PRO A 128 12.54 -8.74 -5.73
CA PRO A 128 12.68 -8.01 -4.47
C PRO A 128 11.48 -8.26 -3.54
N TYR A 129 11.11 -9.51 -3.32
CA TYR A 129 9.99 -9.93 -2.49
C TYR A 129 10.23 -11.28 -1.83
N SER A 130 9.63 -11.49 -0.67
CA SER A 130 9.54 -12.79 -0.03
C SER A 130 8.28 -13.52 -0.49
N CYS A 131 8.32 -14.86 -0.46
CA CYS A 131 7.20 -15.68 -0.91
C CYS A 131 7.01 -16.89 0.00
N SER A 132 5.77 -17.09 0.46
CA SER A 132 5.35 -18.26 1.22
C SER A 132 4.74 -19.30 0.29
N VAL A 133 5.19 -20.55 0.42
CA VAL A 133 4.65 -21.70 -0.28
C VAL A 133 3.97 -22.59 0.75
N TYR A 134 2.70 -22.89 0.51
CA TYR A 134 1.87 -23.67 1.41
C TYR A 134 1.87 -25.14 1.04
N ASP A 135 1.64 -26.00 2.03
CA ASP A 135 1.41 -27.42 1.88
C ASP A 135 -0.02 -27.69 1.37
N LEU A 136 -0.32 -28.96 1.09
CA LEU A 136 -1.67 -29.43 0.73
C LEU A 136 -2.70 -29.18 1.84
N ILE A 137 -2.24 -29.12 3.09
CA ILE A 137 -3.10 -28.79 4.24
C ILE A 137 -3.23 -27.27 4.32
N PRO A 138 -4.46 -26.72 4.38
CA PRO A 138 -4.70 -25.30 4.49
C PRO A 138 -3.89 -24.66 5.63
N ASP A 139 -3.37 -23.45 5.36
CA ASP A 139 -2.67 -22.57 6.30
C ASP A 139 -1.31 -23.08 6.83
N ARG A 140 -0.78 -24.17 6.31
CA ARG A 140 0.56 -24.64 6.65
C ARG A 140 1.58 -24.16 5.63
N ILE A 141 2.50 -23.30 6.08
CA ILE A 141 3.63 -22.84 5.26
C ILE A 141 4.69 -23.94 5.24
N ALA A 142 4.91 -24.53 4.08
CA ALA A 142 5.96 -25.55 3.89
C ALA A 142 7.33 -24.91 3.62
N LYS A 143 7.36 -23.80 2.87
CA LYS A 143 8.59 -23.09 2.54
C LYS A 143 8.36 -21.58 2.57
N ASN A 144 9.35 -20.85 3.06
CA ASN A 144 9.37 -19.40 2.98
C ASN A 144 10.67 -18.94 2.31
N TYR A 145 10.54 -18.37 1.11
CA TYR A 145 11.66 -17.81 0.37
C TYR A 145 11.84 -16.33 0.72
N GLY A 146 13.04 -15.94 1.11
CA GLY A 146 13.39 -14.53 1.27
C GLY A 146 13.44 -13.77 -0.06
N ALA A 147 13.59 -12.46 0.02
CA ALA A 147 13.79 -11.61 -1.16
C ALA A 147 15.17 -11.86 -1.79
N GLY A 148 15.27 -11.63 -3.10
CA GLY A 148 16.50 -11.75 -3.87
C GLY A 148 16.52 -12.92 -4.84
N TRP A 149 16.82 -12.60 -6.12
CA TRP A 149 16.87 -13.61 -7.19
C TRP A 149 17.96 -14.67 -6.99
N ASP A 150 19.15 -14.25 -6.63
CA ASP A 150 20.28 -15.19 -6.43
C ASP A 150 20.04 -16.15 -5.26
N TRP A 151 19.36 -15.68 -4.23
CA TRP A 151 18.97 -16.48 -3.10
C TRP A 151 17.94 -17.53 -3.48
N TYR A 152 16.89 -17.08 -4.18
CA TYR A 152 15.86 -17.95 -4.69
C TYR A 152 16.37 -18.99 -5.68
N LYS A 153 17.23 -18.58 -6.64
CA LYS A 153 17.83 -19.46 -7.65
C LYS A 153 18.66 -20.60 -7.04
N LYS A 154 19.27 -20.37 -5.90
CA LYS A 154 20.01 -21.38 -5.13
C LYS A 154 19.10 -22.28 -4.28
N GLY A 155 17.77 -22.11 -4.33
CA GLY A 155 16.80 -22.89 -3.58
C GLY A 155 16.79 -22.62 -2.07
N ARG A 156 17.40 -21.51 -1.63
CA ARG A 156 17.51 -21.16 -0.21
C ARG A 156 16.18 -20.69 0.33
N CYS A 157 15.64 -21.40 1.32
CA CYS A 157 14.39 -21.08 1.98
C CYS A 157 14.38 -21.65 3.40
N VAL A 158 13.53 -21.08 4.22
CA VAL A 158 13.14 -21.70 5.50
C VAL A 158 12.14 -22.81 5.18
N LYS A 159 12.41 -24.04 5.59
CA LYS A 159 11.49 -25.19 5.47
C LYS A 159 10.85 -25.45 6.82
N THR A 160 9.55 -25.69 6.82
CA THR A 160 8.80 -26.05 8.02
C THR A 160 8.17 -27.42 7.83
N SER A 161 8.47 -28.36 8.73
CA SER A 161 7.87 -29.67 8.75
C SER A 161 6.89 -29.78 9.92
N TYR A 162 5.71 -30.29 9.65
CA TYR A 162 4.68 -30.50 10.67
C TYR A 162 4.56 -31.98 10.95
N MET A 163 4.81 -32.36 12.19
CA MET A 163 4.70 -33.76 12.65
C MET A 163 3.60 -33.88 13.69
N ALA A 164 2.86 -34.99 13.64
CA ALA A 164 1.92 -35.31 14.70
C ALA A 164 2.69 -35.68 15.99
N ASN A 165 2.24 -35.15 17.12
CA ASN A 165 2.78 -35.59 18.40
C ASN A 165 2.27 -36.98 18.71
N THR A 166 3.12 -38.01 18.53
CA THR A 166 2.80 -39.43 18.74
C THR A 166 3.25 -39.93 20.10
N LYS A 167 3.90 -39.10 20.92
CA LYS A 167 4.34 -39.48 22.27
C LYS A 167 3.18 -39.42 23.27
N SER A 168 3.21 -40.30 24.26
CA SER A 168 2.27 -40.34 25.36
C SER A 168 2.28 -39.02 26.16
N VAL A 169 1.16 -38.69 26.79
CA VAL A 169 0.88 -37.44 27.49
C VAL A 169 1.95 -37.00 28.51
N SER A 170 2.87 -37.86 28.90
CA SER A 170 3.97 -37.60 29.84
C SER A 170 5.14 -36.80 29.24
N ASP A 171 5.26 -36.72 27.89
CA ASP A 171 6.37 -36.07 27.20
C ASP A 171 5.91 -34.93 26.25
N SER A 172 4.94 -34.15 26.67
CA SER A 172 4.28 -33.12 25.85
C SER A 172 5.16 -31.87 25.73
N PHE A 173 6.27 -31.96 25.01
CA PHE A 173 6.92 -30.78 24.43
C PHE A 173 6.67 -30.78 22.92
N LEU A 174 6.10 -29.70 22.40
CA LEU A 174 6.08 -29.39 20.98
C LEU A 174 7.52 -29.21 20.53
N GLN A 175 8.10 -30.24 19.90
CA GLN A 175 9.41 -30.13 19.28
C GLN A 175 9.21 -29.53 17.87
N CYS A 176 9.56 -28.28 17.73
CA CYS A 176 9.64 -27.62 16.42
C CYS A 176 11.09 -27.75 15.94
N ASP A 177 11.37 -28.73 15.12
CA ASP A 177 12.69 -28.87 14.49
C ASP A 177 12.77 -27.91 13.31
N LEU A 178 13.45 -26.79 13.52
CA LEU A 178 13.89 -25.89 12.45
C LEU A 178 15.16 -26.47 11.85
N GLU A 179 15.02 -27.20 10.76
CA GLU A 179 16.20 -27.63 9.97
C GLU A 179 16.68 -26.45 9.14
N LEU A 180 17.70 -25.77 9.66
CA LEU A 180 18.47 -24.81 8.88
C LEU A 180 19.45 -25.61 8.04
N ASP A 181 19.22 -25.72 6.72
CA ASP A 181 20.21 -26.23 5.78
C ASP A 181 21.42 -25.30 5.85
N HIS A 182 22.44 -25.70 6.61
CA HIS A 182 23.75 -25.06 6.62
C HIS A 182 24.40 -25.31 5.26
N ILE A 183 24.87 -24.24 4.68
CA ILE A 183 25.60 -24.18 3.40
C ILE A 183 27.08 -24.37 3.71
#